data_20e9078954cc4fa540dd63a1ad8f2e16
#
_entry.id   20e9078954cc4fa540dd63a1ad8f2e16
#
_cell.length_a   1.000
_cell.length_b   1.000
_cell.length_c   1.000
_cell.angle_alpha   90.00
_cell.angle_beta   90.00
_cell.angle_gamma   90.00
#
_symmetry.space_group_name_H-M   'P 1'
#
loop_
_entity.id
_entity.type
_entity.pdbx_description
1 polymer ?
#
loop_
_entity_poly.entity_id
_entity_poly.type
_entity_poly.pdbx_seq_one_letter_code
_entity_poly.pdbx_strand_id
1 'polypeptide(L)'
;MQKRRCERIANEILMLLRSSKKYSREVSLFEPIGVDKDGETVSLVDVLEMDNKEVLDSIILTQDVKELYEAYETCLKDNEKQVIRMRYGLFGQKEETQREIAEKLGISRSYVSRIEKKAIEKIKAEFERSSRRT
;
A
#
# COMPACT_ATOMS: atom_id res chain seq x y z
N MET A 1 -45.74 2.70 -44.99
CA MET A 1 -45.12 1.73 -44.05
C MET A 1 -43.62 1.50 -44.25
N GLN A 2 -43.16 1.48 -45.47
CA GLN A 2 -41.74 1.19 -45.78
C GLN A 2 -40.77 2.25 -45.26
N LYS A 3 -41.10 3.54 -45.34
CA LYS A 3 -40.23 4.66 -44.89
C LYS A 3 -39.90 4.60 -43.40
N ARG A 4 -40.86 4.33 -42.51
CA ARG A 4 -40.66 4.19 -41.08
C ARG A 4 -39.80 2.95 -40.68
N ARG A 5 -39.78 1.94 -41.55
CA ARG A 5 -38.99 0.73 -41.36
C ARG A 5 -37.51 1.00 -41.69
N CYS A 6 -37.25 1.76 -42.79
CA CYS A 6 -35.92 2.20 -43.16
C CYS A 6 -35.31 3.14 -42.11
N GLU A 7 -36.08 4.08 -41.55
CA GLU A 7 -35.62 4.99 -40.50
C GLU A 7 -35.26 4.25 -39.22
N ARG A 8 -35.99 3.22 -38.81
CA ARG A 8 -35.66 2.38 -37.66
C ARG A 8 -34.36 1.61 -37.89
N ILE A 9 -34.21 0.99 -39.06
CA ILE A 9 -32.99 0.25 -39.41
C ILE A 9 -31.76 1.18 -39.42
N ALA A 10 -31.90 2.38 -39.98
CA ALA A 10 -30.84 3.37 -40.01
C ALA A 10 -30.43 3.80 -38.58
N ASN A 11 -31.39 4.01 -37.67
CA ASN A 11 -31.14 4.34 -36.30
C ASN A 11 -30.44 3.19 -35.53
N GLU A 12 -30.88 1.96 -35.75
CA GLU A 12 -30.22 0.77 -35.18
C GLU A 12 -28.75 0.66 -35.59
N ILE A 13 -28.47 0.86 -36.88
CA ILE A 13 -27.10 0.87 -37.41
C ILE A 13 -26.27 2.00 -36.78
N LEU A 14 -26.84 3.20 -36.65
CA LEU A 14 -26.16 4.32 -36.00
C LEU A 14 -25.85 4.05 -34.51
N MET A 15 -26.79 3.43 -33.80
CA MET A 15 -26.59 3.02 -32.41
C MET A 15 -25.48 1.95 -32.27
N LEU A 16 -25.47 0.96 -33.17
CA LEU A 16 -24.41 -0.06 -33.27
C LEU A 16 -23.04 0.58 -33.53
N LEU A 17 -22.95 1.49 -34.49
CA LEU A 17 -21.72 2.19 -34.81
C LEU A 17 -21.21 3.06 -33.64
N ARG A 18 -22.13 3.71 -32.91
CA ARG A 18 -21.75 4.49 -31.73
C ARG A 18 -21.23 3.60 -30.60
N SER A 19 -21.91 2.48 -30.35
CA SER A 19 -21.43 1.53 -29.32
C SER A 19 -20.11 0.89 -29.72
N SER A 20 -19.95 0.47 -30.97
CA SER A 20 -18.72 -0.06 -31.52
C SER A 20 -17.54 0.92 -31.39
N LYS A 21 -17.80 2.23 -31.65
CA LYS A 21 -16.77 3.27 -31.48
C LYS A 21 -16.32 3.44 -30.03
N LYS A 22 -17.20 3.20 -29.05
CA LYS A 22 -16.87 3.25 -27.62
C LYS A 22 -15.84 2.18 -27.27
N TYR A 23 -15.98 0.98 -27.82
CA TYR A 23 -15.11 -0.17 -27.55
C TYR A 23 -13.95 -0.33 -28.55
N SER A 24 -13.87 0.50 -29.58
CA SER A 24 -12.83 0.41 -30.62
C SER A 24 -11.40 0.69 -30.12
N ARG A 25 -11.27 1.22 -28.91
CA ARG A 25 -9.98 1.47 -28.24
C ARG A 25 -9.61 0.39 -27.22
N GLU A 26 -10.50 -0.57 -26.98
CA GLU A 26 -10.24 -1.69 -26.09
C GLU A 26 -9.49 -2.74 -26.89
N VAL A 27 -8.34 -3.16 -26.38
CA VAL A 27 -7.47 -4.20 -26.96
C VAL A 27 -7.50 -5.38 -26.00
N SER A 28 -7.61 -6.59 -26.50
CA SER A 28 -7.54 -7.79 -25.67
C SER A 28 -6.12 -7.96 -25.12
N LEU A 29 -6.01 -8.27 -23.83
CA LEU A 29 -4.72 -8.61 -23.20
C LEU A 29 -4.04 -9.82 -23.83
N PHE A 30 -4.82 -10.69 -24.44
CA PHE A 30 -4.34 -11.91 -25.11
C PHE A 30 -4.15 -11.71 -26.62
N GLU A 31 -4.30 -10.48 -27.15
CA GLU A 31 -4.05 -10.20 -28.54
C GLU A 31 -2.53 -10.26 -28.82
N PRO A 32 -2.10 -11.01 -29.84
CA PRO A 32 -0.69 -11.11 -30.19
C PRO A 32 -0.18 -9.76 -30.71
N ILE A 33 0.87 -9.24 -30.08
CA ILE A 33 1.51 -7.97 -30.46
C ILE A 33 2.66 -8.21 -31.44
N GLY A 34 3.29 -9.36 -31.35
CA GLY A 34 4.45 -9.68 -32.17
C GLY A 34 4.92 -11.12 -31.99
N VAL A 35 6.06 -11.41 -32.56
CA VAL A 35 6.73 -12.71 -32.47
C VAL A 35 8.13 -12.47 -31.94
N ASP A 36 8.55 -13.23 -30.93
CA ASP A 36 9.91 -13.16 -30.40
C ASP A 36 10.94 -13.77 -31.35
N LYS A 37 12.22 -13.61 -31.03
CA LYS A 37 13.36 -14.13 -31.81
C LYS A 37 13.33 -15.64 -31.95
N ASP A 38 12.68 -16.33 -31.02
CA ASP A 38 12.52 -17.79 -31.00
C ASP A 38 11.26 -18.26 -31.73
N GLY A 39 10.47 -17.33 -32.30
CA GLY A 39 9.27 -17.62 -33.09
C GLY A 39 8.00 -17.81 -32.24
N GLU A 40 8.04 -17.53 -30.95
CA GLU A 40 6.85 -17.56 -30.07
C GLU A 40 6.04 -16.27 -30.19
N THR A 41 4.71 -16.40 -30.16
CA THR A 41 3.80 -15.26 -30.18
C THR A 41 3.79 -14.59 -28.81
N VAL A 42 4.12 -13.29 -28.78
CA VAL A 42 4.09 -12.44 -27.59
C VAL A 42 2.76 -11.72 -27.54
N SER A 43 2.03 -11.90 -26.44
CA SER A 43 0.77 -11.22 -26.17
C SER A 43 0.98 -9.96 -25.32
N LEU A 44 -0.04 -9.07 -25.27
CA LEU A 44 0.04 -7.85 -24.47
C LEU A 44 0.23 -8.17 -22.98
N VAL A 45 -0.34 -9.28 -22.50
CA VAL A 45 -0.21 -9.71 -21.09
C VAL A 45 1.23 -10.06 -20.71
N ASP A 46 2.03 -10.57 -21.67
CA ASP A 46 3.43 -10.96 -21.42
C ASP A 46 4.35 -9.74 -21.29
N VAL A 47 3.96 -8.63 -21.92
CA VAL A 47 4.70 -7.35 -21.89
C VAL A 47 4.27 -6.47 -20.71
N LEU A 48 3.04 -6.63 -20.24
CA LEU A 48 2.60 -5.99 -19.02
C LEU A 48 3.30 -6.68 -17.84
N GLU A 49 4.42 -6.10 -17.42
CA GLU A 49 5.03 -6.45 -16.14
C GLU A 49 3.98 -6.20 -15.05
N MET A 50 3.41 -7.27 -14.52
CA MET A 50 2.73 -7.20 -13.23
C MET A 50 3.81 -6.76 -12.25
N ASP A 51 3.66 -5.57 -11.71
CA ASP A 51 4.59 -5.04 -10.73
C ASP A 51 4.47 -5.88 -9.44
N ASN A 52 5.09 -7.06 -9.49
CA ASN A 52 5.20 -7.97 -8.33
C ASN A 52 5.91 -7.28 -7.16
N LYS A 53 6.53 -6.14 -7.41
CA LYS A 53 7.21 -5.33 -6.41
C LYS A 53 6.23 -4.80 -5.37
N GLU A 54 5.05 -4.30 -5.79
CA GLU A 54 4.02 -3.82 -4.84
C GLU A 54 3.54 -4.94 -3.90
N VAL A 55 3.39 -6.15 -4.41
CA VAL A 55 2.98 -7.31 -3.61
C VAL A 55 4.08 -7.71 -2.63
N LEU A 56 5.32 -7.78 -3.09
CA LEU A 56 6.48 -8.07 -2.24
C LEU A 56 6.67 -6.99 -1.17
N ASP A 57 6.60 -5.72 -1.55
CA ASP A 57 6.73 -4.58 -0.63
C ASP A 57 5.62 -4.59 0.43
N SER A 58 4.40 -4.96 0.07
CA SER A 58 3.28 -5.10 1.01
C SER A 58 3.47 -6.24 2.01
N ILE A 59 4.03 -7.36 1.57
CA ILE A 59 4.34 -8.51 2.43
C ILE A 59 5.47 -8.14 3.40
N ILE A 60 6.55 -7.53 2.90
CA ILE A 60 7.68 -7.06 3.71
C ILE A 60 7.18 -6.06 4.75
N LEU A 61 6.40 -5.07 4.35
CA LEU A 61 5.83 -4.07 5.27
C LEU A 61 4.97 -4.73 6.36
N THR A 62 4.17 -5.72 6.01
CA THR A 62 3.33 -6.44 6.98
C THR A 62 4.19 -7.19 8.00
N GLN A 63 5.28 -7.79 7.55
CA GLN A 63 6.23 -8.48 8.42
C GLN A 63 6.97 -7.50 9.32
N ASP A 64 7.48 -6.40 8.78
CA ASP A 64 8.17 -5.34 9.52
C ASP A 64 7.28 -4.73 10.61
N VAL A 65 6.01 -4.48 10.30
CA VAL A 65 5.03 -4.00 11.28
C VAL A 65 4.81 -5.01 12.40
N LYS A 66 4.74 -6.30 12.10
CA LYS A 66 4.61 -7.35 13.11
C LYS A 66 5.82 -7.40 14.03
N GLU A 67 7.02 -7.38 13.46
CA GLU A 67 8.28 -7.36 14.22
C GLU A 67 8.39 -6.09 15.09
N LEU A 68 7.92 -4.95 14.59
CA LEU A 68 7.85 -3.71 15.36
C LEU A 68 6.96 -3.85 16.60
N TYR A 69 5.78 -4.46 16.46
CA TYR A 69 4.89 -4.70 17.59
C TYR A 69 5.48 -5.68 18.60
N GLU A 70 6.14 -6.73 18.15
CA GLU A 70 6.85 -7.67 19.03
C GLU A 70 7.98 -6.99 19.80
N ALA A 71 8.79 -6.16 19.13
CA ALA A 71 9.83 -5.37 19.76
C ALA A 71 9.26 -4.37 20.79
N TYR A 72 8.17 -3.69 20.43
CA TYR A 72 7.48 -2.77 21.33
C TYR A 72 7.03 -3.48 22.62
N GLU A 73 6.47 -4.68 22.51
CA GLU A 73 5.98 -5.42 23.67
C GLU A 73 7.12 -6.01 24.54
N THR A 74 8.20 -6.45 23.92
CA THR A 74 9.28 -7.17 24.61
C THR A 74 10.39 -6.27 25.15
N CYS A 75 10.77 -5.21 24.42
CA CYS A 75 11.96 -4.42 24.73
C CYS A 75 11.69 -3.18 25.59
N LEU A 76 10.44 -2.69 25.57
CA LEU A 76 10.08 -1.45 26.25
C LEU A 76 9.51 -1.67 27.65
N LYS A 77 9.85 -0.76 28.56
CA LYS A 77 9.21 -0.67 29.87
C LYS A 77 7.88 0.05 29.77
N ASP A 78 7.00 -0.11 30.77
CA ASP A 78 5.64 0.47 30.76
C ASP A 78 5.64 1.99 30.51
N ASN A 79 6.53 2.73 31.14
CA ASN A 79 6.67 4.17 30.93
C ASN A 79 7.11 4.51 29.49
N GLU A 80 8.01 3.71 28.93
CA GLU A 80 8.49 3.87 27.56
C GLU A 80 7.39 3.53 26.55
N LYS A 81 6.65 2.45 26.78
CA LYS A 81 5.47 2.06 26.02
C LYS A 81 4.42 3.16 25.98
N GLN A 82 4.12 3.74 27.14
CA GLN A 82 3.14 4.79 27.26
C GLN A 82 3.52 6.04 26.46
N VAL A 83 4.77 6.48 26.56
CA VAL A 83 5.27 7.65 25.84
C VAL A 83 5.25 7.40 24.31
N ILE A 84 5.75 6.26 23.85
CA ILE A 84 5.73 5.90 22.42
C ILE A 84 4.31 5.79 21.90
N ARG A 85 3.39 5.17 22.66
CA ARG A 85 1.99 5.02 22.26
C ARG A 85 1.30 6.37 22.08
N MET A 86 1.50 7.31 23.00
CA MET A 86 0.93 8.66 22.91
C MET A 86 1.60 9.47 21.80
N ARG A 87 2.90 9.35 21.64
CA ARG A 87 3.67 10.12 20.67
C ARG A 87 3.33 9.80 19.23
N TYR A 88 3.19 8.50 18.92
CA TYR A 88 2.96 7.99 17.58
C TYR A 88 1.53 7.51 17.32
N GLY A 89 0.63 7.75 18.27
CA GLY A 89 -0.77 7.38 18.10
C GLY A 89 -1.01 5.88 17.91
N LEU A 90 -0.19 5.02 18.53
CA LEU A 90 -0.33 3.58 18.37
C LEU A 90 -1.65 3.08 18.95
N PHE A 91 -2.17 1.97 18.40
CA PHE A 91 -3.44 1.35 18.81
C PHE A 91 -4.67 2.28 18.65
N GLY A 92 -4.66 3.10 17.59
CA GLY A 92 -5.79 3.97 17.24
C GLY A 92 -5.92 5.22 18.13
N GLN A 93 -4.89 5.57 18.88
CA GLN A 93 -4.85 6.81 19.65
C GLN A 93 -4.44 7.98 18.74
N LYS A 94 -4.77 9.20 19.17
CA LYS A 94 -4.31 10.41 18.49
C LYS A 94 -2.84 10.68 18.87
N GLU A 95 -2.06 11.13 17.90
CA GLU A 95 -0.69 11.58 18.11
C GLU A 95 -0.66 12.84 19.02
N GLU A 96 0.25 12.83 19.97
CA GLU A 96 0.43 13.91 20.92
C GLU A 96 1.85 14.48 20.85
N THR A 97 1.98 15.76 21.15
CA THR A 97 3.28 16.41 21.23
C THR A 97 3.99 16.04 22.53
N GLN A 98 5.32 16.12 22.55
CA GLN A 98 6.10 15.90 23.78
C GLN A 98 5.65 16.79 24.95
N ARG A 99 5.10 17.97 24.64
CA ARG A 99 4.59 18.92 25.65
C ARG A 99 3.28 18.42 26.27
N GLU A 100 2.35 17.99 25.46
CA GLU A 100 1.07 17.42 25.92
C GLU A 100 1.29 16.14 26.74
N ILE A 101 2.21 15.27 26.28
CA ILE A 101 2.60 14.06 27.02
C ILE A 101 3.20 14.43 28.38
N ALA A 102 4.09 15.44 28.41
CA ALA A 102 4.69 15.91 29.64
C ALA A 102 3.66 16.43 30.63
N GLU A 103 2.67 17.21 30.16
CA GLU A 103 1.55 17.71 30.97
C GLU A 103 0.69 16.56 31.52
N LYS A 104 0.34 15.59 30.70
CA LYS A 104 -0.48 14.42 31.10
C LYS A 104 0.22 13.51 32.09
N LEU A 105 1.52 13.30 31.94
CA LEU A 105 2.29 12.43 32.83
C LEU A 105 2.88 13.15 34.03
N GLY A 106 2.72 14.48 34.13
CA GLY A 106 3.26 15.28 35.25
C GLY A 106 4.80 15.30 35.29
N ILE A 107 5.46 15.20 34.14
CA ILE A 107 6.92 15.17 34.00
C ILE A 107 7.42 16.30 33.10
N SER A 108 8.73 16.55 33.08
CA SER A 108 9.29 17.58 32.21
C SER A 108 9.33 17.11 30.74
N ARG A 109 9.13 18.05 29.80
CA ARG A 109 9.28 17.79 28.36
C ARG A 109 10.63 17.17 28.02
N SER A 110 11.71 17.64 28.66
CA SER A 110 13.08 17.11 28.46
C SER A 110 13.17 15.65 28.86
N TYR A 111 12.43 15.26 29.89
CA TYR A 111 12.39 13.86 30.33
C TYR A 111 11.61 12.98 29.35
N VAL A 112 10.49 13.46 28.82
CA VAL A 112 9.75 12.79 27.74
C VAL A 112 10.65 12.54 26.53
N SER A 113 11.39 13.56 26.08
CA SER A 113 12.32 13.44 24.97
C SER A 113 13.42 12.40 25.21
N ARG A 114 13.94 12.30 26.43
CA ARG A 114 14.94 11.26 26.78
C ARG A 114 14.33 9.86 26.77
N ILE A 115 13.12 9.71 27.27
CA ILE A 115 12.39 8.43 27.25
C ILE A 115 12.15 7.99 25.80
N GLU A 116 11.61 8.90 24.96
CA GLU A 116 11.35 8.65 23.54
C GLU A 116 12.62 8.19 22.82
N LYS A 117 13.71 8.94 22.94
CA LYS A 117 14.99 8.59 22.32
C LYS A 117 15.49 7.22 22.75
N LYS A 118 15.46 6.94 24.05
CA LYS A 118 15.91 5.66 24.60
C LYS A 118 15.03 4.49 24.14
N ALA A 119 13.72 4.71 24.05
CA ALA A 119 12.78 3.71 23.58
C ALA A 119 13.02 3.37 22.08
N ILE A 120 13.21 4.39 21.25
CA ILE A 120 13.53 4.20 19.82
C ILE A 120 14.85 3.46 19.64
N GLU A 121 15.90 3.81 20.41
CA GLU A 121 17.19 3.11 20.37
C GLU A 121 17.05 1.63 20.70
N LYS A 122 16.21 1.27 21.67
CA LYS A 122 15.94 -0.13 22.03
C LYS A 122 15.23 -0.89 20.92
N ILE A 123 14.16 -0.29 20.36
CA ILE A 123 13.43 -0.90 19.26
C ILE A 123 14.37 -1.12 18.07
N LYS A 124 15.18 -0.12 17.72
CA LYS A 124 16.15 -0.22 16.63
C LYS A 124 17.14 -1.34 16.84
N ALA A 125 17.70 -1.46 18.05
CA ALA A 125 18.64 -2.53 18.38
C ALA A 125 18.03 -3.92 18.26
N GLU A 126 16.75 -4.07 18.62
CA GLU A 126 16.04 -5.35 18.47
C GLU A 126 15.74 -5.68 17.00
N PHE A 127 15.35 -4.68 16.21
CA PHE A 127 15.14 -4.82 14.76
C PHE A 127 16.44 -5.27 14.06
N GLU A 128 17.57 -4.65 14.38
CA GLU A 128 18.88 -5.03 13.83
C GLU A 128 19.31 -6.44 14.26
N ARG A 129 18.88 -6.88 15.44
CA ARG A 129 19.13 -8.24 15.95
C ARG A 129 18.25 -9.28 15.22
N SER A 130 16.97 -8.96 14.98
CA SER A 130 16.04 -9.80 14.24
C SER A 130 16.49 -9.99 12.80
N SER A 131 16.86 -8.90 12.13
CA SER A 131 17.34 -8.90 10.74
C SER A 131 18.61 -9.73 10.52
N ARG A 132 19.44 -9.94 11.56
CA ARG A 132 20.65 -10.79 11.48
C ARG A 132 20.35 -12.28 11.68
N ARG A 133 19.13 -12.64 12.08
CA ARG A 133 18.73 -14.03 12.30
C ARG A 133 18.10 -14.68 11.06
N THR A 134 17.77 -13.88 10.06
CA THR A 134 17.24 -14.34 8.77
C THR A 134 18.34 -14.42 7.75
#